data_144e6b5462f66c5db2a622bd89bcad59
#
_entry.id   144e6b5462f66c5db2a622bd89bcad59
#
_cell.length_a   1.000
_cell.length_b   1.000
_cell.length_c   1.000
_cell.angle_alpha   90.00
_cell.angle_beta   90.00
_cell.angle_gamma   90.00
#
_symmetry.space_group_name_H-M   'P 1'
#
loop_
_entity.id
_entity.type
_entity.pdbx_description
1 polymer ?
#
loop_
_entity_poly.entity_id
_entity_poly.type
_entity_poly.pdbx_seq_one_letter_code
_entity_poly.pdbx_strand_id
1 'polypeptide(L)'
;MTVIWVLTVVVLVACSAQSEPTATFDPENQKEYGVNGIYLGQNVKEAMDILKPTKADFMDMVTRQSYTVEQMAQGAGDAVMGMLLVDQTQMMIKVHKGELTSIMLGGVPREDAQKFKTYRGLAMFDSARQLEKLYGKGRGEQEVVYEGSKYTADFGLVNNQVAWFRFDRKSSS
;
A
#
# COMPACT_ATOMS: atom_id res chain seq x y z
N MET A 1 -59.13 21.91 -2.00
CA MET A 1 -58.39 20.62 -2.06
C MET A 1 -57.00 20.90 -2.56
N THR A 2 -56.02 20.96 -1.64
CA THR A 2 -54.63 21.31 -1.94
C THR A 2 -53.82 20.01 -1.87
N VAL A 3 -53.33 19.55 -3.02
CA VAL A 3 -52.49 18.33 -3.14
C VAL A 3 -51.06 18.72 -2.88
N ILE A 4 -50.49 18.25 -1.76
CA ILE A 4 -49.07 18.41 -1.41
C ILE A 4 -48.29 17.23 -2.03
N TRP A 5 -47.42 17.53 -3.00
CA TRP A 5 -46.45 16.59 -3.55
C TRP A 5 -45.25 16.52 -2.62
N VAL A 6 -45.05 15.37 -1.96
CA VAL A 6 -43.83 15.08 -1.20
C VAL A 6 -42.77 14.52 -2.16
N LEU A 7 -41.74 15.31 -2.39
CA LEU A 7 -40.59 14.90 -3.20
C LEU A 7 -39.63 14.10 -2.31
N THR A 8 -39.62 12.77 -2.47
CA THR A 8 -38.68 11.89 -1.77
C THR A 8 -37.35 11.92 -2.48
N VAL A 9 -36.35 12.59 -1.91
CA VAL A 9 -34.96 12.59 -2.41
C VAL A 9 -34.30 11.29 -1.94
N VAL A 10 -34.07 10.37 -2.86
CA VAL A 10 -33.26 9.16 -2.60
C VAL A 10 -31.80 9.55 -2.74
N VAL A 11 -31.10 9.68 -1.61
CA VAL A 11 -29.64 9.83 -1.59
C VAL A 11 -29.01 8.47 -1.82
N LEU A 12 -28.52 8.23 -3.02
CA LEU A 12 -27.66 7.08 -3.35
C LEU A 12 -26.27 7.32 -2.73
N VAL A 13 -26.05 6.71 -1.56
CA VAL A 13 -24.70 6.60 -0.99
C VAL A 13 -23.95 5.57 -1.86
N ALA A 14 -23.10 6.05 -2.75
CA ALA A 14 -22.14 5.22 -3.47
C ALA A 14 -21.08 4.75 -2.46
N CYS A 15 -21.31 3.62 -1.79
CA CYS A 15 -20.25 2.88 -1.14
C CYS A 15 -19.28 2.43 -2.24
N SER A 16 -18.07 2.99 -2.26
CA SER A 16 -16.95 2.42 -3.00
C SER A 16 -16.68 1.03 -2.40
N ALA A 17 -17.20 -0.01 -3.04
CA ALA A 17 -16.94 -1.37 -2.66
C ALA A 17 -15.44 -1.64 -2.86
N GLN A 18 -14.67 -1.62 -1.77
CA GLN A 18 -13.37 -2.26 -1.76
C GLN A 18 -13.63 -3.73 -2.06
N SER A 19 -13.14 -4.21 -3.21
CA SER A 19 -13.22 -5.63 -3.55
C SER A 19 -12.52 -6.43 -2.46
N GLU A 20 -13.26 -7.30 -1.77
CA GLU A 20 -12.68 -8.21 -0.79
C GLU A 20 -11.60 -9.08 -1.44
N PRO A 21 -10.52 -9.44 -0.70
CA PRO A 21 -9.49 -10.31 -1.23
C PRO A 21 -10.09 -11.68 -1.59
N THR A 22 -9.64 -12.24 -2.71
CA THR A 22 -9.97 -13.62 -3.10
C THR A 22 -9.57 -14.60 -2.01
N ALA A 23 -10.14 -15.83 -1.99
CA ALA A 23 -9.82 -16.83 -0.97
C ALA A 23 -8.32 -17.19 -0.93
N THR A 24 -7.63 -17.11 -2.09
CA THR A 24 -6.19 -17.39 -2.23
C THR A 24 -5.45 -16.13 -2.70
N PHE A 25 -4.19 -15.99 -2.29
CA PHE A 25 -3.29 -14.97 -2.79
C PHE A 25 -3.12 -15.11 -4.32
N ASP A 26 -3.37 -14.01 -5.03
CA ASP A 26 -3.19 -13.93 -6.48
C ASP A 26 -1.94 -13.08 -6.80
N PRO A 27 -0.81 -13.70 -7.17
CA PRO A 27 0.44 -12.99 -7.40
C PRO A 27 0.41 -12.06 -8.63
N GLU A 28 -0.60 -12.13 -9.48
CA GLU A 28 -0.75 -11.25 -10.64
C GLU A 28 -1.67 -10.04 -10.36
N ASN A 29 -2.38 -10.03 -9.25
CA ASN A 29 -3.24 -8.94 -8.85
C ASN A 29 -2.46 -7.85 -8.09
N GLN A 30 -2.30 -6.69 -8.69
CA GLN A 30 -1.55 -5.57 -8.08
C GLN A 30 -2.08 -5.11 -6.71
N LYS A 31 -3.38 -5.28 -6.41
CA LYS A 31 -3.97 -4.91 -5.13
C LYS A 31 -3.44 -5.76 -3.97
N GLU A 32 -3.00 -6.99 -4.25
CA GLU A 32 -2.37 -7.86 -3.25
C GLU A 32 -1.08 -7.26 -2.67
N TYR A 33 -0.48 -6.33 -3.40
CA TYR A 33 0.74 -5.62 -3.04
C TYR A 33 0.42 -4.22 -2.51
N GLY A 34 -0.47 -4.18 -1.52
CA GLY A 34 -0.96 -2.94 -0.93
C GLY A 34 -1.08 -2.96 0.59
N VAL A 35 -1.16 -1.78 1.19
CA VAL A 35 -1.34 -1.53 2.61
C VAL A 35 -2.22 -0.30 2.81
N ASN A 36 -3.16 -0.37 3.75
CA ASN A 36 -4.05 0.74 4.11
C ASN A 36 -4.76 1.41 2.92
N GLY A 37 -5.15 0.61 1.91
CA GLY A 37 -5.87 1.10 0.74
C GLY A 37 -5.00 1.65 -0.38
N ILE A 38 -3.68 1.78 -0.19
CA ILE A 38 -2.75 2.07 -1.28
C ILE A 38 -2.14 0.78 -1.81
N TYR A 39 -1.76 0.75 -3.09
CA TYR A 39 -1.19 -0.44 -3.75
C TYR A 39 -0.28 -0.06 -4.92
N LEU A 40 0.54 -1.01 -5.36
CA LEU A 40 1.45 -0.80 -6.50
C LEU A 40 0.68 -0.46 -7.78
N GLY A 41 1.21 0.48 -8.57
CA GLY A 41 0.60 0.98 -9.79
C GLY A 41 -0.49 2.04 -9.57
N GLN A 42 -0.84 2.36 -8.34
CA GLN A 42 -1.76 3.45 -8.03
C GLN A 42 -1.08 4.81 -8.25
N ASN A 43 -1.86 5.81 -8.70
CA ASN A 43 -1.37 7.17 -8.82
C ASN A 43 -0.97 7.74 -7.45
N VAL A 44 0.19 8.40 -7.39
CA VAL A 44 0.74 8.95 -6.14
C VAL A 44 -0.21 9.93 -5.46
N LYS A 45 -0.95 10.75 -6.22
CA LYS A 45 -1.91 11.70 -5.65
C LYS A 45 -3.04 10.97 -4.94
N GLU A 46 -3.62 9.95 -5.57
CA GLU A 46 -4.67 9.13 -4.96
C GLU A 46 -4.16 8.44 -3.69
N ALA A 47 -2.93 7.92 -3.72
CA ALA A 47 -2.32 7.30 -2.55
C ALA A 47 -2.13 8.30 -1.39
N MET A 48 -1.73 9.53 -1.67
CA MET A 48 -1.60 10.58 -0.64
C MET A 48 -2.97 11.01 -0.10
N ASP A 49 -3.99 11.09 -0.95
CA ASP A 49 -5.37 11.41 -0.55
C ASP A 49 -5.97 10.32 0.39
N ILE A 50 -5.55 9.05 0.22
CA ILE A 50 -5.94 7.93 1.10
C ILE A 50 -5.16 7.96 2.40
N LEU A 51 -3.83 8.00 2.35
CA LEU A 51 -2.96 7.90 3.52
C LEU A 51 -2.98 9.13 4.41
N LYS A 52 -3.17 10.33 3.82
CA LYS A 52 -3.15 11.63 4.50
C LYS A 52 -1.96 11.77 5.45
N PRO A 53 -0.72 11.59 4.96
CA PRO A 53 0.46 11.63 5.82
C PRO A 53 0.57 13.02 6.47
N THR A 54 1.01 13.07 7.74
CA THR A 54 1.28 14.32 8.44
C THR A 54 2.53 15.01 7.93
N LYS A 55 3.45 14.24 7.33
CA LYS A 55 4.64 14.73 6.64
C LYS A 55 4.94 13.83 5.44
N ALA A 56 5.33 14.46 4.32
CA ALA A 56 5.75 13.76 3.11
C ALA A 56 6.89 14.53 2.45
N ASP A 57 8.03 13.86 2.27
CA ASP A 57 9.20 14.40 1.58
C ASP A 57 9.50 13.50 0.36
N PHE A 58 9.62 14.10 -0.82
CA PHE A 58 9.87 13.39 -2.07
C PHE A 58 11.12 13.91 -2.75
N MET A 59 12.05 13.00 -3.07
CA MET A 59 13.31 13.34 -3.72
C MET A 59 13.68 12.28 -4.74
N ASP A 60 14.09 12.71 -5.92
CA ASP A 60 14.72 11.82 -6.90
C ASP A 60 16.08 11.36 -6.40
N MET A 61 16.31 10.06 -6.40
CA MET A 61 17.51 9.46 -5.81
C MET A 61 18.77 9.68 -6.66
N VAL A 62 18.61 10.01 -7.93
CA VAL A 62 19.71 10.24 -8.87
C VAL A 62 20.07 11.72 -8.94
N THR A 63 19.07 12.56 -9.23
CA THR A 63 19.26 13.99 -9.45
C THR A 63 19.27 14.83 -8.17
N ARG A 64 18.78 14.26 -7.07
CA ARG A 64 18.56 14.95 -5.78
C ARG A 64 17.52 16.08 -5.86
N GLN A 65 16.75 16.15 -6.91
CA GLN A 65 15.68 17.12 -7.06
C GLN A 65 14.48 16.70 -6.19
N SER A 66 13.88 17.67 -5.50
CA SER A 66 12.62 17.47 -4.77
C SER A 66 11.44 17.68 -5.70
N TYR A 67 10.36 16.91 -5.46
CA TYR A 67 9.11 16.98 -6.23
C TYR A 67 7.91 17.17 -5.32
N THR A 68 6.89 17.86 -5.81
CA THR A 68 5.57 17.88 -5.19
C THR A 68 4.74 16.69 -5.67
N VAL A 69 3.68 16.37 -4.92
CA VAL A 69 2.73 15.31 -5.30
C VAL A 69 2.10 15.60 -6.67
N GLU A 70 1.77 16.87 -6.94
CA GLU A 70 1.17 17.32 -8.20
C GLU A 70 2.12 17.13 -9.38
N GLN A 71 3.40 17.47 -9.22
CA GLN A 71 4.42 17.27 -10.27
C GLN A 71 4.57 15.76 -10.59
N MET A 72 4.68 14.93 -9.56
CA MET A 72 4.78 13.48 -9.76
C MET A 72 3.53 12.89 -10.39
N ALA A 73 2.33 13.32 -9.95
CA ALA A 73 1.06 12.86 -10.50
C ALA A 73 0.91 13.16 -12.00
N GLN A 74 1.61 14.20 -12.49
CA GLN A 74 1.72 14.56 -13.90
C GLN A 74 2.86 13.83 -14.62
N GLY A 75 3.53 12.88 -13.96
CA GLY A 75 4.57 12.04 -14.54
C GLY A 75 5.99 12.57 -14.37
N ALA A 76 6.21 13.62 -13.56
CA ALA A 76 7.56 14.07 -13.26
C ALA A 76 8.32 13.10 -12.34
N GLY A 77 9.65 12.98 -12.57
CA GLY A 77 10.55 12.15 -11.78
C GLY A 77 10.53 10.66 -12.19
N ASP A 78 11.73 10.11 -12.44
CA ASP A 78 11.87 8.71 -12.87
C ASP A 78 12.20 7.75 -11.72
N ALA A 79 12.78 8.24 -10.63
CA ALA A 79 13.23 7.42 -9.51
C ALA A 79 13.01 8.16 -8.16
N VAL A 80 11.78 8.61 -7.94
CA VAL A 80 11.47 9.42 -6.75
C VAL A 80 11.21 8.52 -5.56
N MET A 81 11.94 8.76 -4.46
CA MET A 81 11.69 8.16 -3.16
C MET A 81 10.85 9.12 -2.32
N GLY A 82 9.78 8.61 -1.73
CA GLY A 82 8.96 9.30 -0.75
C GLY A 82 9.19 8.75 0.65
N MET A 83 9.44 9.66 1.60
CA MET A 83 9.45 9.38 3.03
C MET A 83 8.18 9.97 3.63
N LEU A 84 7.29 9.14 4.10
CA LEU A 84 5.98 9.53 4.63
C LEU A 84 5.96 9.32 6.14
N LEU A 85 5.32 10.23 6.87
CA LEU A 85 4.95 10.04 8.25
C LEU A 85 3.42 9.91 8.32
N VAL A 86 2.93 8.71 8.56
CA VAL A 86 1.51 8.40 8.75
C VAL A 86 1.31 8.10 10.23
N ASP A 87 0.56 8.96 10.93
CA ASP A 87 0.56 9.01 12.39
C ASP A 87 2.01 9.16 12.92
N GLN A 88 2.54 8.17 13.63
CA GLN A 88 3.92 8.13 14.14
C GLN A 88 4.80 7.12 13.39
N THR A 89 4.27 6.51 12.34
CA THR A 89 4.95 5.46 11.59
C THR A 89 5.56 6.00 10.31
N GLN A 90 6.83 5.68 10.07
CA GLN A 90 7.49 5.99 8.81
C GLN A 90 7.18 4.92 7.78
N MET A 91 6.77 5.37 6.59
CA MET A 91 6.57 4.55 5.41
C MET A 91 7.45 5.08 4.28
N MET A 92 8.10 4.18 3.55
CA MET A 92 8.82 4.52 2.33
C MET A 92 8.04 4.07 1.11
N ILE A 93 7.99 4.92 0.10
CA ILE A 93 7.44 4.58 -1.22
C ILE A 93 8.43 4.95 -2.31
N LYS A 94 8.33 4.27 -3.47
CA LYS A 94 8.97 4.73 -4.69
C LYS A 94 7.91 5.06 -5.72
N VAL A 95 8.16 6.14 -6.45
CA VAL A 95 7.28 6.64 -7.51
C VAL A 95 8.07 6.69 -8.83
N HIS A 96 7.47 6.16 -9.89
CA HIS A 96 7.96 6.25 -11.25
C HIS A 96 6.83 6.72 -12.15
N LYS A 97 7.01 7.85 -12.83
CA LYS A 97 6.01 8.45 -13.74
C LYS A 97 4.60 8.54 -13.14
N GLY A 98 4.54 8.96 -11.87
CA GLY A 98 3.28 9.17 -11.15
C GLY A 98 2.66 7.95 -10.49
N GLU A 99 3.21 6.75 -10.71
CA GLU A 99 2.70 5.49 -10.13
C GLU A 99 3.59 4.98 -9.00
N LEU A 100 2.98 4.37 -7.98
CA LEU A 100 3.70 3.67 -6.92
C LEU A 100 4.37 2.41 -7.49
N THR A 101 5.68 2.29 -7.32
CA THR A 101 6.47 1.12 -7.75
C THR A 101 7.07 0.34 -6.59
N SER A 102 7.13 0.93 -5.40
CA SER A 102 7.53 0.25 -4.17
C SER A 102 6.77 0.83 -2.98
N ILE A 103 6.43 -0.03 -2.03
CA ILE A 103 5.87 0.34 -0.74
C ILE A 103 6.62 -0.47 0.31
N MET A 104 7.22 0.19 1.31
CA MET A 104 7.94 -0.47 2.38
C MET A 104 7.47 0.08 3.73
N LEU A 105 7.22 -0.82 4.65
CA LEU A 105 6.84 -0.52 6.03
C LEU A 105 7.65 -1.37 6.99
N GLY A 106 8.20 -0.74 8.02
CA GLY A 106 8.93 -1.37 9.11
C GLY A 106 9.09 -0.42 10.28
N GLY A 107 9.53 -0.94 11.43
CA GLY A 107 9.74 -0.11 12.62
C GLY A 107 8.45 0.51 13.19
N VAL A 108 7.30 -0.13 12.95
CA VAL A 108 5.99 0.32 13.47
C VAL A 108 5.95 0.11 14.98
N PRO A 109 5.54 1.13 15.77
CA PRO A 109 5.28 0.95 17.19
C PRO A 109 4.24 -0.14 17.45
N ARG A 110 4.38 -0.92 18.54
CA ARG A 110 3.45 -2.03 18.82
C ARG A 110 2.00 -1.59 18.97
N GLU A 111 1.80 -0.42 19.57
CA GLU A 111 0.47 0.20 19.73
C GLU A 111 -0.19 0.58 18.40
N ASP A 112 0.61 0.79 17.35
CA ASP A 112 0.13 1.16 16.03
C ASP A 112 0.06 -0.03 15.06
N ALA A 113 0.53 -1.20 15.46
CA ALA A 113 0.64 -2.39 14.60
C ALA A 113 -0.64 -2.73 13.83
N GLN A 114 -1.79 -2.64 14.50
CA GLN A 114 -3.09 -2.97 13.90
C GLN A 114 -3.66 -1.87 12.99
N LYS A 115 -3.05 -0.70 12.96
CA LYS A 115 -3.44 0.40 12.05
C LYS A 115 -2.95 0.17 10.63
N PHE A 116 -1.86 -0.62 10.47
CA PHE A 116 -1.20 -0.86 9.19
C PHE A 116 -1.42 -2.32 8.77
N LYS A 117 -2.43 -2.53 7.92
CA LYS A 117 -2.76 -3.86 7.40
C LYS A 117 -2.54 -3.92 5.90
N THR A 118 -1.94 -5.01 5.45
CA THR A 118 -1.89 -5.33 4.02
C THR A 118 -3.30 -5.52 3.47
N TYR A 119 -3.45 -5.55 2.15
CA TYR A 119 -4.73 -5.82 1.50
C TYR A 119 -5.39 -7.12 2.02
N ARG A 120 -4.59 -8.14 2.38
CA ARG A 120 -5.08 -9.39 2.97
C ARG A 120 -5.31 -9.36 4.49
N GLY A 121 -5.14 -8.20 5.12
CA GLY A 121 -5.37 -8.02 6.55
C GLY A 121 -4.21 -8.45 7.45
N LEU A 122 -3.03 -8.78 6.90
CA LEU A 122 -1.83 -9.04 7.69
C LEU A 122 -1.33 -7.73 8.32
N ALA A 123 -1.08 -7.75 9.63
CA ALA A 123 -0.52 -6.63 10.37
C ALA A 123 0.93 -6.87 10.80
N MET A 124 1.60 -5.81 11.25
CA MET A 124 2.90 -5.94 11.90
C MET A 124 2.77 -6.76 13.19
N PHE A 125 3.78 -7.55 13.48
CA PHE A 125 3.85 -8.51 14.61
C PHE A 125 2.88 -9.69 14.53
N ASP A 126 2.10 -9.84 13.46
CA ASP A 126 1.40 -11.09 13.19
C ASP A 126 2.40 -12.24 13.05
N SER A 127 2.00 -13.45 13.40
CA SER A 127 2.88 -14.62 13.35
C SER A 127 3.16 -15.06 11.91
N ALA A 128 4.30 -15.75 11.70
CA ALA A 128 4.60 -16.42 10.44
C ALA A 128 3.50 -17.37 9.99
N ARG A 129 2.79 -18.02 10.93
CA ARG A 129 1.63 -18.87 10.65
C ARG A 129 0.47 -18.06 10.07
N GLN A 130 0.24 -16.82 10.56
CA GLN A 130 -0.79 -15.95 10.00
C GLN A 130 -0.42 -15.47 8.60
N LEU A 131 0.87 -15.15 8.38
CA LEU A 131 1.38 -14.84 7.04
C LEU A 131 1.11 -16.01 6.08
N GLU A 132 1.50 -17.24 6.44
CA GLU A 132 1.27 -18.42 5.60
C GLU A 132 -0.23 -18.69 5.37
N LYS A 133 -1.07 -18.47 6.37
CA LYS A 133 -2.53 -18.60 6.22
C LYS A 133 -3.10 -17.64 5.19
N LEU A 134 -2.60 -16.40 5.11
CA LEU A 134 -3.11 -15.36 4.24
C LEU A 134 -2.51 -15.39 2.83
N TYR A 135 -1.23 -15.70 2.72
CA TYR A 135 -0.48 -15.63 1.46
C TYR A 135 -0.10 -17.01 0.89
N GLY A 136 -0.34 -18.09 1.64
CA GLY A 136 0.16 -19.42 1.29
C GLY A 136 1.62 -19.61 1.69
N LYS A 137 2.25 -20.69 1.19
CA LYS A 137 3.64 -21.00 1.47
C LYS A 137 4.57 -20.15 0.59
N GLY A 138 5.33 -19.25 1.20
CA GLY A 138 6.35 -18.45 0.54
C GLY A 138 7.70 -19.16 0.47
N ARG A 139 8.68 -18.50 -0.16
CA ARG A 139 10.07 -18.95 -0.24
C ARG A 139 10.92 -18.23 0.81
N GLY A 140 11.69 -18.97 1.59
CA GLY A 140 12.56 -18.46 2.66
C GLY A 140 12.00 -18.66 4.05
N GLU A 141 12.82 -18.38 5.08
CA GLU A 141 12.46 -18.59 6.50
C GLU A 141 12.42 -17.29 7.30
N GLN A 142 13.50 -16.49 7.26
CA GLN A 142 13.57 -15.19 7.93
C GLN A 142 13.09 -14.04 7.05
N GLU A 143 13.27 -14.18 5.75
CA GLU A 143 12.68 -13.33 4.73
C GLU A 143 11.85 -14.23 3.83
N VAL A 144 10.53 -14.05 3.89
CA VAL A 144 9.56 -14.85 3.15
C VAL A 144 9.11 -14.07 1.94
N VAL A 145 9.35 -14.63 0.75
CA VAL A 145 9.14 -13.97 -0.54
C VAL A 145 8.02 -14.64 -1.30
N TYR A 146 7.14 -13.83 -1.86
CA TYR A 146 6.07 -14.22 -2.79
C TYR A 146 6.29 -13.47 -4.10
N GLU A 147 6.32 -14.21 -5.22
CA GLU A 147 6.65 -13.65 -6.53
C GLU A 147 5.54 -13.93 -7.55
N GLY A 148 5.05 -12.87 -8.17
CA GLY A 148 4.33 -12.91 -9.44
C GLY A 148 5.22 -12.58 -10.64
N SER A 149 4.64 -12.50 -11.81
CA SER A 149 5.38 -12.11 -13.03
C SER A 149 5.86 -10.66 -12.97
N LYS A 150 5.08 -9.77 -12.36
CA LYS A 150 5.31 -8.31 -12.33
C LYS A 150 5.63 -7.75 -10.95
N TYR A 151 5.35 -8.49 -9.89
CA TYR A 151 5.40 -7.99 -8.52
C TYR A 151 6.12 -8.95 -7.60
N THR A 152 6.66 -8.41 -6.49
CA THR A 152 7.18 -9.19 -5.36
C THR A 152 6.60 -8.65 -4.06
N ALA A 153 6.39 -9.55 -3.09
CA ALA A 153 6.09 -9.21 -1.70
C ALA A 153 7.10 -9.92 -0.80
N ASP A 154 7.87 -9.13 -0.07
CA ASP A 154 8.89 -9.58 0.86
C ASP A 154 8.43 -9.28 2.28
N PHE A 155 8.48 -10.28 3.16
CA PHE A 155 8.14 -10.16 4.58
C PHE A 155 9.33 -10.58 5.43
N GLY A 156 9.88 -9.65 6.22
CA GLY A 156 10.93 -9.96 7.18
C GLY A 156 10.36 -10.43 8.52
N LEU A 157 10.86 -11.56 9.01
CA LEU A 157 10.43 -12.16 10.26
C LEU A 157 11.52 -12.00 11.33
N VAL A 158 11.11 -11.51 12.50
CA VAL A 158 11.94 -11.46 13.70
C VAL A 158 11.17 -12.16 14.82
N ASN A 159 11.80 -13.11 15.49
CA ASN A 159 11.16 -13.93 16.52
C ASN A 159 9.82 -14.55 16.04
N ASN A 160 9.79 -15.04 14.79
CA ASN A 160 8.61 -15.64 14.16
C ASN A 160 7.41 -14.69 14.02
N GLN A 161 7.63 -13.38 14.00
CA GLN A 161 6.63 -12.34 13.79
C GLN A 161 7.06 -11.41 12.65
N VAL A 162 6.10 -10.88 11.89
CA VAL A 162 6.33 -9.91 10.82
C VAL A 162 6.89 -8.62 11.42
N ALA A 163 8.13 -8.28 11.07
CA ALA A 163 8.82 -7.08 11.53
C ALA A 163 8.84 -5.95 10.48
N TRP A 164 8.78 -6.30 9.22
CA TRP A 164 8.68 -5.39 8.09
C TRP A 164 8.11 -6.12 6.88
N PHE A 165 7.61 -5.37 5.92
CA PHE A 165 7.28 -5.87 4.59
C PHE A 165 7.62 -4.85 3.52
N ARG A 166 7.86 -5.36 2.31
CA ARG A 166 8.12 -4.58 1.13
C ARG A 166 7.39 -5.18 -0.06
N PHE A 167 6.73 -4.33 -0.81
CA PHE A 167 6.12 -4.65 -2.08
C PHE A 167 6.88 -3.91 -3.18
N ASP A 168 7.28 -4.60 -4.24
CA ASP A 168 8.00 -4.02 -5.35
C ASP A 168 7.39 -4.44 -6.70
N ARG A 169 7.35 -3.50 -7.63
CA ARG A 169 7.14 -3.79 -9.04
C ARG A 169 8.48 -4.17 -9.67
N LYS A 170 8.54 -5.32 -10.33
CA LYS A 170 9.74 -5.77 -11.04
C LYS A 170 10.04 -4.82 -12.19
N SER A 171 11.32 -4.48 -12.40
CA SER A 171 11.76 -3.75 -13.57
C SER A 171 11.47 -4.59 -14.81
N SER A 172 10.86 -4.00 -15.84
CA SER A 172 10.79 -4.64 -17.16
C SER A 172 12.19 -4.76 -17.70
N SER A 173 12.67 -5.98 -17.90
CA SER A 173 13.95 -6.27 -18.57
C SER A 173 13.85 -5.91 -20.04
#